data_f244a4624b2337fa915d14b22ff23f11
#
_entry.id   f244a4624b2337fa915d14b22ff23f11
#
_cell.length_a   1.000
_cell.length_b   1.000
_cell.length_c   1.000
_cell.angle_alpha   90.00
_cell.angle_beta   90.00
_cell.angle_gamma   90.00
#
_symmetry.space_group_name_H-M   'P 1'
#
loop_
_entity.id
_entity.type
_entity.pdbx_description
1 polymer ?
#
loop_
_entity_poly.entity_id
_entity_poly.type
_entity_poly.pdbx_seq_one_letter_code
_entity_poly.pdbx_strand_id
1 'polypeptide(L)'
;MYNIYSKIGSIHFIKGEFMMSLKKKILSVITSAACIMSCVCMFGNQANDQYTAEAVGLTGQSAFDITSQMVIGWNLGNSLDSTNDNLTMDSSPKKFAMAWGNPEPTKELIEAVKNGGFNTIRIPTTWYQHLYLDESTNTYKIDAKWLAYVKQFVDYAYDMDMFVILNVHHENWVNVAKFTDETYNDASKKLNDIWSCLAETFKDYDQHLVFEGMNEPRETNNPSNSEWGDGDANSWNYINRLNKVFVDAVRGQGSSYNKERLLMLPGYHAGNSVSTVRAIEIPENSGNVALSVHAYNPYFFCMDTSNMANHTYPGASGYGSDYKTELQTMFNSYKSII
;
A
#
# COMPACT_ATOMS: atom_id res chain seq x y z
N MET A 1 -4.81 25.11 -0.66
CA MET A 1 -3.45 24.79 -0.18
C MET A 1 -3.05 25.81 0.85
N TYR A 2 -3.31 25.58 2.12
CA TYR A 2 -2.93 26.47 3.21
C TYR A 2 -1.95 25.78 4.13
N ASN A 3 -0.87 26.49 4.40
CA ASN A 3 0.32 26.17 5.15
C ASN A 3 -0.03 25.92 6.63
N ILE A 4 0.11 24.69 7.15
CA ILE A 4 -0.01 24.38 8.59
C ILE A 4 1.40 24.16 9.16
N TYR A 5 2.28 25.15 8.99
CA TYR A 5 3.60 25.17 9.66
C TYR A 5 3.85 26.53 10.29
N SER A 6 3.07 26.87 11.34
CA SER A 6 3.51 27.92 12.24
C SER A 6 2.81 27.83 13.60
N LYS A 7 3.10 26.81 14.40
CA LYS A 7 2.99 26.85 15.88
C LYS A 7 3.52 25.54 16.49
N ILE A 8 4.84 25.38 16.50
CA ILE A 8 5.49 24.56 17.53
C ILE A 8 6.24 25.54 18.43
N GLY A 9 5.50 26.06 19.39
CA GLY A 9 6.06 26.79 20.51
C GLY A 9 6.70 25.81 21.50
N SER A 10 7.86 26.22 21.98
CA SER A 10 8.71 25.62 22.99
C SER A 10 7.99 24.80 24.06
N ILE A 11 8.27 23.50 24.13
CA ILE A 11 7.87 22.61 25.23
C ILE A 11 8.94 22.70 26.32
N HIS A 12 8.60 23.34 27.41
CA HIS A 12 9.37 23.26 28.67
C HIS A 12 9.06 21.92 29.35
N PHE A 13 10.11 21.15 29.65
CA PHE A 13 10.04 19.89 30.37
C PHE A 13 9.59 20.10 31.82
N ILE A 14 8.41 19.60 32.18
CA ILE A 14 8.04 19.35 33.58
C ILE A 14 8.20 17.83 33.82
N LYS A 15 9.28 17.47 34.49
CA LYS A 15 9.55 16.09 34.93
C LYS A 15 8.70 15.76 36.15
N GLY A 16 7.92 14.70 36.09
CA GLY A 16 7.41 13.99 37.28
C GLY A 16 5.98 13.46 37.17
N GLU A 17 5.00 14.28 36.83
CA GLU A 17 3.58 13.87 36.91
C GLU A 17 3.00 13.33 35.59
N PHE A 18 3.62 13.62 34.47
CA PHE A 18 3.17 13.17 33.15
C PHE A 18 3.41 11.66 32.94
N MET A 19 4.44 11.10 33.54
CA MET A 19 4.77 9.66 33.44
C MET A 19 3.75 8.73 34.12
N MET A 20 3.08 9.17 35.20
CA MET A 20 2.06 8.34 35.86
C MET A 20 0.72 8.36 35.13
N SER A 21 0.38 9.46 34.50
CA SER A 21 -0.83 9.56 33.66
C SER A 21 -0.70 8.76 32.36
N LEU A 22 0.50 8.76 31.76
CA LEU A 22 0.77 8.01 30.53
C LEU A 22 0.76 6.51 30.76
N LYS A 23 1.32 6.01 31.88
CA LYS A 23 1.29 4.58 32.27
C LYS A 23 -0.14 4.08 32.49
N LYS A 24 -1.03 4.88 33.06
CA LYS A 24 -2.45 4.51 33.25
C LYS A 24 -3.22 4.51 31.92
N LYS A 25 -2.92 5.38 30.97
CA LYS A 25 -3.53 5.40 29.64
C LYS A 25 -3.00 4.26 28.77
N ILE A 26 -1.72 3.94 28.85
CA ILE A 26 -1.12 2.80 28.13
C ILE A 26 -1.67 1.47 28.68
N LEU A 27 -1.86 1.32 29.99
CA LEU A 27 -2.45 0.14 30.57
C LEU A 27 -3.94 -0.04 30.18
N SER A 28 -4.69 1.04 29.98
CA SER A 28 -6.07 1.02 29.47
C SER A 28 -6.14 0.60 27.99
N VAL A 29 -5.17 1.00 27.17
CA VAL A 29 -5.08 0.59 25.76
C VAL A 29 -4.67 -0.87 25.63
N ILE A 30 -3.75 -1.36 26.48
CA ILE A 30 -3.31 -2.75 26.49
C ILE A 30 -4.43 -3.69 26.93
N THR A 31 -5.27 -3.29 27.92
CA THR A 31 -6.43 -4.10 28.33
C THR A 31 -7.53 -4.12 27.25
N SER A 32 -7.69 -3.05 26.47
CA SER A 32 -8.63 -3.03 25.34
C SER A 32 -8.14 -3.87 24.16
N ALA A 33 -6.85 -3.86 23.88
CA ALA A 33 -6.24 -4.70 22.85
C ALA A 33 -6.27 -6.20 23.24
N ALA A 34 -6.06 -6.54 24.50
CA ALA A 34 -6.15 -7.92 24.99
C ALA A 34 -7.58 -8.48 24.90
N CYS A 35 -8.63 -7.64 25.10
CA CYS A 35 -10.03 -8.05 24.87
C CYS A 35 -10.38 -8.27 23.41
N ILE A 36 -9.73 -7.57 22.48
CA ILE A 36 -9.93 -7.77 21.03
C ILE A 36 -9.23 -9.06 20.58
N MET A 37 -8.04 -9.34 21.10
CA MET A 37 -7.32 -10.59 20.80
C MET A 37 -8.01 -11.84 21.38
N SER A 38 -8.65 -11.75 22.54
CA SER A 38 -9.39 -12.89 23.10
C SER A 38 -10.71 -13.19 22.38
N CYS A 39 -11.32 -12.24 21.67
CA CYS A 39 -12.47 -12.50 20.83
C CYS A 39 -12.13 -13.16 19.48
N VAL A 40 -10.90 -12.96 18.98
CA VAL A 40 -10.45 -13.58 17.71
C VAL A 40 -10.08 -15.06 17.94
N CYS A 41 -9.63 -15.44 19.13
CA CYS A 41 -9.26 -16.84 19.43
C CYS A 41 -10.45 -17.77 19.76
N MET A 42 -11.69 -17.26 19.93
CA MET A 42 -12.84 -18.10 20.26
C MET A 42 -13.76 -18.47 19.09
N PHE A 43 -13.45 -18.04 17.86
CA PHE A 43 -14.21 -18.41 16.67
C PHE A 43 -13.45 -19.26 15.64
N GLY A 44 -12.34 -19.85 16.07
CA GLY A 44 -11.50 -20.69 15.22
C GLY A 44 -11.88 -22.17 15.21
N ASN A 45 -13.15 -22.53 14.99
CA ASN A 45 -13.53 -23.91 14.64
C ASN A 45 -14.91 -23.93 13.99
N GLN A 46 -14.97 -23.56 12.75
CA GLN A 46 -15.87 -24.06 11.68
C GLN A 46 -15.68 -23.16 10.43
N ALA A 47 -14.64 -23.39 9.67
CA ALA A 47 -14.57 -22.91 8.30
C ALA A 47 -14.34 -24.13 7.40
N ASN A 48 -15.19 -24.27 6.41
CA ASN A 48 -15.13 -25.32 5.40
C ASN A 48 -13.79 -25.35 4.69
N ASP A 49 -13.22 -26.55 4.61
CA ASP A 49 -12.01 -26.92 3.88
C ASP A 49 -12.15 -26.71 2.36
N GLN A 50 -11.93 -25.49 1.88
CA GLN A 50 -11.85 -25.26 0.44
C GLN A 50 -10.76 -24.26 0.01
N TYR A 51 -9.95 -23.71 0.94
CA TYR A 51 -8.81 -22.86 0.60
C TYR A 51 -7.55 -23.25 1.40
N THR A 52 -7.15 -24.51 1.34
CA THR A 52 -5.81 -24.89 1.74
C THR A 52 -4.91 -24.89 0.50
N ALA A 53 -4.55 -23.71 -0.01
CA ALA A 53 -3.29 -23.61 -0.73
C ALA A 53 -2.20 -23.61 0.34
N GLU A 54 -1.55 -24.75 0.53
CA GLU A 54 -0.33 -24.85 1.34
C GLU A 54 0.78 -24.02 0.69
N ALA A 55 0.82 -22.72 0.99
CA ALA A 55 2.00 -21.91 0.75
C ALA A 55 2.94 -22.08 1.95
N VAL A 56 3.68 -23.17 1.96
CA VAL A 56 4.78 -23.34 2.93
C VAL A 56 5.96 -22.53 2.40
N GLY A 57 6.13 -21.32 2.95
CA GLY A 57 7.24 -20.44 2.65
C GLY A 57 8.58 -20.91 3.21
N LEU A 58 9.71 -20.36 2.74
CA LEU A 58 11.05 -20.60 3.31
C LEU A 58 11.09 -20.29 4.82
N THR A 59 10.26 -19.35 5.26
CA THR A 59 10.06 -19.02 6.67
C THR A 59 8.94 -19.85 7.30
N GLY A 60 8.18 -20.60 6.49
CA GLY A 60 6.96 -21.29 6.92
C GLY A 60 5.81 -20.34 7.29
N GLN A 61 5.90 -19.06 6.93
CA GLN A 61 4.88 -18.07 7.25
C GLN A 61 3.87 -17.95 6.10
N SER A 62 2.59 -18.03 6.46
CA SER A 62 1.49 -17.73 5.55
C SER A 62 1.33 -16.22 5.33
N ALA A 63 0.53 -15.83 4.34
CA ALA A 63 0.15 -14.42 4.15
C ALA A 63 -0.51 -13.84 5.41
N PHE A 64 -1.30 -14.64 6.12
CA PHE A 64 -1.93 -14.24 7.39
C PHE A 64 -0.90 -14.00 8.50
N ASP A 65 0.11 -14.88 8.61
CA ASP A 65 1.17 -14.73 9.62
C ASP A 65 1.97 -13.43 9.38
N ILE A 66 2.29 -13.13 8.11
CA ILE A 66 3.00 -11.90 7.74
C ILE A 66 2.13 -10.67 8.02
N THR A 67 0.90 -10.64 7.52
CA THR A 67 0.01 -9.48 7.68
C THR A 67 -0.36 -9.22 9.13
N SER A 68 -0.47 -10.26 9.96
CA SER A 68 -0.75 -10.12 11.39
C SER A 68 0.37 -9.44 12.18
N GLN A 69 1.59 -9.47 11.66
CA GLN A 69 2.75 -8.77 12.23
C GLN A 69 2.82 -7.29 11.79
N MET A 70 2.15 -6.92 10.70
CA MET A 70 2.10 -5.55 10.17
C MET A 70 1.06 -4.71 10.92
N VAL A 71 1.33 -4.40 12.19
CA VAL A 71 0.34 -3.88 13.15
C VAL A 71 -0.14 -2.48 12.83
N ILE A 72 0.80 -1.56 12.56
CA ILE A 72 0.49 -0.17 12.21
C ILE A 72 1.53 0.36 11.23
N GLY A 73 1.03 0.94 10.15
CA GLY A 73 1.86 1.47 9.06
C GLY A 73 1.73 2.98 8.87
N TRP A 74 2.74 3.53 8.20
CA TRP A 74 2.79 4.90 7.73
C TRP A 74 3.20 4.94 6.26
N ASN A 75 2.71 5.94 5.49
CA ASN A 75 3.08 6.10 4.09
C ASN A 75 4.09 7.23 3.91
N LEU A 76 5.20 6.96 3.20
CA LEU A 76 6.13 7.97 2.71
C LEU A 76 5.56 8.64 1.45
N GLY A 77 4.35 9.19 1.56
CA GLY A 77 3.60 9.76 0.44
C GLY A 77 4.06 11.15 0.02
N ASN A 78 3.71 11.53 -1.20
CA ASN A 78 4.10 12.79 -1.86
C ASN A 78 5.62 12.98 -1.91
N SER A 79 6.35 11.88 -2.05
CA SER A 79 7.81 11.85 -2.13
C SER A 79 8.25 11.04 -3.36
N LEU A 80 8.46 9.72 -3.24
CA LEU A 80 8.88 8.92 -4.39
C LEU A 80 7.75 8.65 -5.39
N ASP A 81 6.52 8.94 -5.02
CA ASP A 81 5.34 8.94 -5.88
C ASP A 81 5.12 10.25 -6.65
N SER A 82 5.85 11.31 -6.30
CA SER A 82 5.72 12.63 -6.93
C SER A 82 6.17 12.62 -8.39
N THR A 83 5.48 13.39 -9.21
CA THR A 83 5.74 13.56 -10.64
C THR A 83 5.89 15.03 -11.01
N ASN A 84 6.65 15.32 -12.07
CA ASN A 84 6.77 16.67 -12.61
C ASN A 84 7.20 16.64 -14.09
N ASP A 85 6.32 17.08 -14.97
CA ASP A 85 6.55 17.07 -16.42
C ASP A 85 7.67 18.00 -16.91
N ASN A 86 8.16 18.92 -16.04
CA ASN A 86 9.30 19.76 -16.34
C ASN A 86 10.65 19.10 -15.98
N LEU A 87 10.63 17.93 -15.36
CA LEU A 87 11.82 17.14 -15.06
C LEU A 87 12.02 16.04 -16.10
N THR A 88 13.29 15.66 -16.29
CA THR A 88 13.69 14.58 -17.20
C THR A 88 14.51 13.55 -16.42
N MET A 89 14.77 12.38 -17.01
CA MET A 89 15.63 11.35 -16.39
C MET A 89 17.02 11.84 -16.01
N ASP A 90 17.53 12.91 -16.66
CA ASP A 90 18.80 13.54 -16.26
C ASP A 90 18.68 14.38 -14.98
N SER A 91 17.48 14.69 -14.56
CA SER A 91 17.24 15.41 -13.31
C SER A 91 17.60 14.54 -12.11
N SER A 92 18.07 15.17 -11.04
CA SER A 92 18.35 14.47 -9.79
C SER A 92 17.07 13.84 -9.21
N PRO A 93 17.13 12.60 -8.70
CA PRO A 93 16.02 11.95 -8.02
C PRO A 93 15.38 12.80 -6.92
N LYS A 94 16.17 13.55 -6.17
CA LYS A 94 15.71 14.49 -5.13
C LYS A 94 14.71 15.52 -5.66
N LYS A 95 14.89 16.01 -6.89
CA LYS A 95 13.97 16.99 -7.48
C LYS A 95 12.57 16.38 -7.70
N PHE A 96 12.52 15.11 -8.09
CA PHE A 96 11.25 14.40 -8.19
C PHE A 96 10.63 14.21 -6.80
N ALA A 97 11.40 13.71 -5.83
CA ALA A 97 10.91 13.45 -4.48
C ALA A 97 10.39 14.71 -3.76
N MET A 98 10.76 15.90 -4.21
CA MET A 98 10.33 17.20 -3.67
C MET A 98 9.30 17.91 -4.56
N ALA A 99 8.90 17.30 -5.68
CA ALA A 99 8.14 18.00 -6.73
C ALA A 99 6.74 18.44 -6.26
N TRP A 100 6.15 17.76 -5.29
CA TRP A 100 4.84 18.09 -4.73
C TRP A 100 4.90 18.88 -3.42
N GLY A 101 6.06 19.47 -3.11
CA GLY A 101 6.24 20.43 -2.01
C GLY A 101 6.64 19.82 -0.67
N ASN A 102 6.84 18.53 -0.58
CA ASN A 102 7.47 17.93 0.60
C ASN A 102 8.98 18.25 0.63
N PRO A 103 9.60 18.34 1.82
CA PRO A 103 11.03 18.34 1.93
C PRO A 103 11.62 17.00 1.43
N GLU A 104 12.90 16.97 1.12
CA GLU A 104 13.59 15.73 0.79
C GLU A 104 13.39 14.71 1.91
N PRO A 105 12.93 13.47 1.61
CA PRO A 105 12.84 12.44 2.62
C PRO A 105 14.23 12.03 3.10
N THR A 106 14.36 11.71 4.38
CA THR A 106 15.65 11.36 5.01
C THR A 106 15.55 10.08 5.83
N LYS A 107 16.72 9.53 6.19
CA LYS A 107 16.80 8.39 7.11
C LYS A 107 16.20 8.73 8.47
N GLU A 108 16.46 9.94 8.98
CA GLU A 108 15.97 10.41 10.27
C GLU A 108 14.44 10.52 10.30
N LEU A 109 13.79 10.79 9.16
CA LEU A 109 12.35 10.73 9.05
C LEU A 109 11.84 9.31 9.28
N ILE A 110 12.46 8.31 8.66
CA ILE A 110 12.08 6.89 8.84
C ILE A 110 12.36 6.44 10.27
N GLU A 111 13.49 6.85 10.85
CA GLU A 111 13.80 6.62 12.27
C GLU A 111 12.73 7.21 13.20
N ALA A 112 12.27 8.42 12.91
CA ALA A 112 11.20 9.06 13.68
C ALA A 112 9.87 8.30 13.57
N VAL A 113 9.53 7.77 12.39
CA VAL A 113 8.36 6.91 12.18
C VAL A 113 8.49 5.63 13.01
N LYS A 114 9.62 4.93 12.93
CA LYS A 114 9.91 3.72 13.75
C LYS A 114 9.80 4.03 15.25
N ASN A 115 10.43 5.11 15.70
CA ASN A 115 10.42 5.54 17.10
C ASN A 115 9.01 5.98 17.57
N GLY A 116 8.15 6.41 16.64
CA GLY A 116 6.73 6.69 16.88
C GLY A 116 5.88 5.44 17.13
N GLY A 117 6.47 4.24 16.99
CA GLY A 117 5.81 2.95 17.23
C GLY A 117 5.26 2.27 15.97
N PHE A 118 5.49 2.83 14.78
CA PHE A 118 5.14 2.18 13.52
C PHE A 118 6.12 1.05 13.21
N ASN A 119 5.59 -0.08 12.78
CA ASN A 119 6.41 -1.22 12.37
C ASN A 119 6.31 -1.55 10.89
N THR A 120 5.51 -0.79 10.15
CA THR A 120 5.32 -0.93 8.72
C THR A 120 5.44 0.43 8.05
N ILE A 121 6.13 0.50 6.92
CA ILE A 121 6.17 1.68 6.06
C ILE A 121 5.78 1.29 4.64
N ARG A 122 4.86 2.05 4.03
CA ARG A 122 4.58 1.96 2.60
C ARG A 122 5.35 3.06 1.90
N ILE A 123 6.07 2.71 0.86
CA ILE A 123 6.89 3.60 0.03
C ILE A 123 6.23 3.70 -1.35
N PRO A 124 5.24 4.59 -1.52
CA PRO A 124 4.63 4.83 -2.81
C PRO A 124 5.69 5.29 -3.80
N THR A 125 5.74 4.67 -4.98
CA THR A 125 6.78 4.96 -5.97
C THR A 125 6.21 4.99 -7.37
N THR A 126 6.46 6.07 -8.09
CA THR A 126 6.09 6.25 -9.50
C THR A 126 7.28 5.98 -10.40
N TRP A 127 7.08 5.23 -11.46
CA TRP A 127 8.16 4.72 -12.33
C TRP A 127 8.14 5.30 -13.73
N TYR A 128 6.99 5.74 -14.28
CA TYR A 128 6.86 6.08 -15.71
C TYR A 128 7.83 7.16 -16.19
N GLN A 129 8.18 8.15 -15.36
CA GLN A 129 9.16 9.20 -15.70
C GLN A 129 10.61 8.72 -15.63
N HIS A 130 10.81 7.49 -15.17
CA HIS A 130 12.09 6.83 -14.96
C HIS A 130 12.23 5.54 -15.78
N LEU A 131 11.32 5.33 -16.76
CA LEU A 131 11.37 4.20 -17.67
C LEU A 131 11.83 4.62 -19.06
N TYR A 132 12.65 3.77 -19.67
CA TYR A 132 13.01 3.87 -21.08
C TYR A 132 12.98 2.49 -21.73
N LEU A 133 12.66 2.44 -23.03
CA LEU A 133 12.71 1.19 -23.79
C LEU A 133 14.14 0.97 -24.26
N ASP A 134 14.74 -0.14 -23.87
CA ASP A 134 15.97 -0.66 -24.48
C ASP A 134 15.56 -1.44 -25.75
N GLU A 135 15.70 -0.80 -26.91
CA GLU A 135 15.29 -1.35 -28.18
C GLU A 135 16.10 -2.63 -28.55
N SER A 136 17.33 -2.77 -28.05
CA SER A 136 18.19 -3.92 -28.34
C SER A 136 17.67 -5.21 -27.71
N THR A 137 17.00 -5.11 -26.57
CA THR A 137 16.40 -6.22 -25.84
C THR A 137 14.87 -6.21 -25.88
N ASN A 138 14.29 -5.13 -26.43
CA ASN A 138 12.87 -4.86 -26.36
C ASN A 138 12.33 -4.95 -24.92
N THR A 139 13.04 -4.34 -23.96
CA THR A 139 12.70 -4.40 -22.53
C THR A 139 12.65 -2.99 -21.97
N TYR A 140 11.63 -2.68 -21.17
CA TYR A 140 11.62 -1.44 -20.39
C TYR A 140 12.60 -1.54 -19.23
N LYS A 141 13.46 -0.53 -19.11
CA LYS A 141 14.47 -0.41 -18.05
C LYS A 141 14.15 0.74 -17.14
N ILE A 142 14.41 0.56 -15.86
CA ILE A 142 14.35 1.64 -14.87
C ILE A 142 15.67 2.40 -14.86
N ASP A 143 15.62 3.73 -14.82
CA ASP A 143 16.83 4.55 -14.61
C ASP A 143 17.57 4.11 -13.34
N ALA A 144 18.84 3.80 -13.48
CA ALA A 144 19.65 3.26 -12.38
C ALA A 144 19.77 4.25 -11.19
N LYS A 145 19.76 5.56 -11.45
CA LYS A 145 19.84 6.57 -10.38
C LYS A 145 18.54 6.57 -9.56
N TRP A 146 17.38 6.44 -10.24
CA TRP A 146 16.09 6.36 -9.56
C TRP A 146 15.96 5.07 -8.76
N LEU A 147 16.30 3.93 -9.37
CA LEU A 147 16.27 2.64 -8.69
C LEU A 147 17.15 2.64 -7.44
N ALA A 148 18.36 3.17 -7.53
CA ALA A 148 19.26 3.28 -6.39
C ALA A 148 18.71 4.21 -5.29
N TYR A 149 18.06 5.30 -5.68
CA TYR A 149 17.44 6.24 -4.74
C TYR A 149 16.24 5.59 -4.02
N VAL A 150 15.36 4.89 -4.74
CA VAL A 150 14.25 4.12 -4.13
C VAL A 150 14.79 3.05 -3.19
N LYS A 151 15.78 2.27 -3.65
CA LYS A 151 16.40 1.22 -2.84
C LYS A 151 16.95 1.76 -1.53
N GLN A 152 17.55 2.93 -1.52
CA GLN A 152 18.07 3.56 -0.31
C GLN A 152 17.00 3.73 0.80
N PHE A 153 15.77 4.11 0.43
CA PHE A 153 14.67 4.25 1.41
C PHE A 153 14.11 2.90 1.84
N VAL A 154 14.07 1.93 0.95
CA VAL A 154 13.75 0.55 1.30
C VAL A 154 14.77 0.03 2.32
N ASP A 155 16.07 0.20 2.06
CA ASP A 155 17.15 -0.20 2.95
C ASP A 155 17.03 0.45 4.34
N TYR A 156 16.79 1.75 4.39
CA TYR A 156 16.65 2.45 5.69
C TYR A 156 15.57 1.85 6.58
N ALA A 157 14.43 1.50 6.02
CA ALA A 157 13.35 0.92 6.79
C ALA A 157 13.60 -0.58 7.11
N TYR A 158 14.10 -1.31 6.12
CA TYR A 158 14.41 -2.74 6.25
C TYR A 158 15.48 -2.99 7.31
N ASP A 159 16.57 -2.20 7.31
CA ASP A 159 17.66 -2.28 8.30
C ASP A 159 17.20 -1.94 9.74
N MET A 160 16.06 -1.28 9.87
CA MET A 160 15.40 -1.01 11.16
C MET A 160 14.37 -2.07 11.56
N ASP A 161 14.36 -3.22 10.89
CA ASP A 161 13.40 -4.30 11.17
C ASP A 161 11.94 -3.80 11.05
N MET A 162 11.64 -3.08 9.97
CA MET A 162 10.29 -2.67 9.59
C MET A 162 9.81 -3.50 8.41
N PHE A 163 8.51 -3.77 8.36
CA PHE A 163 7.88 -4.19 7.12
C PHE A 163 7.88 -3.03 6.13
N VAL A 164 8.25 -3.30 4.88
CA VAL A 164 8.30 -2.31 3.81
C VAL A 164 7.36 -2.75 2.69
N ILE A 165 6.41 -1.91 2.32
CA ILE A 165 5.56 -2.12 1.15
C ILE A 165 6.05 -1.21 0.03
N LEU A 166 6.57 -1.79 -1.04
CA LEU A 166 6.98 -1.08 -2.27
C LEU A 166 5.94 -1.33 -3.37
N ASN A 167 5.60 -0.30 -4.14
CA ASN A 167 4.55 -0.42 -5.15
C ASN A 167 4.87 0.25 -6.50
N VAL A 168 3.93 0.11 -7.42
CA VAL A 168 3.78 0.88 -8.65
C VAL A 168 2.61 1.85 -8.43
N HIS A 169 2.89 3.19 -8.39
CA HIS A 169 1.94 4.15 -7.82
C HIS A 169 1.16 4.97 -8.86
N HIS A 170 1.68 6.13 -9.29
CA HIS A 170 0.99 7.04 -10.23
C HIS A 170 1.47 6.83 -11.66
N GLU A 171 1.02 5.76 -12.29
CA GLU A 171 1.46 5.43 -13.65
C GLU A 171 0.50 5.99 -14.70
N ASN A 172 1.00 6.77 -15.66
CA ASN A 172 0.19 7.38 -16.69
C ASN A 172 -0.33 6.39 -17.76
N TRP A 173 0.21 5.17 -17.77
CA TRP A 173 -0.16 4.08 -18.67
C TRP A 173 -1.18 3.11 -18.05
N VAL A 174 -1.51 3.24 -16.75
CA VAL A 174 -2.56 2.45 -16.09
C VAL A 174 -3.89 3.20 -16.13
N ASN A 175 -4.55 3.18 -17.28
CA ASN A 175 -5.91 3.70 -17.44
C ASN A 175 -6.76 2.68 -18.18
N VAL A 176 -7.55 1.89 -17.45
CA VAL A 176 -8.29 0.74 -18.01
C VAL A 176 -9.40 1.15 -19.00
N ALA A 177 -9.90 2.38 -18.96
CA ALA A 177 -10.84 2.90 -19.94
C ALA A 177 -10.24 3.05 -21.36
N LYS A 178 -8.91 3.14 -21.44
CA LYS A 178 -8.17 3.34 -22.70
C LYS A 178 -7.54 2.05 -23.22
N PHE A 179 -7.78 0.91 -22.56
CA PHE A 179 -7.19 -0.33 -23.02
C PHE A 179 -7.87 -0.85 -24.27
N THR A 180 -7.06 -0.95 -25.31
CA THR A 180 -7.22 -1.82 -26.47
C THR A 180 -6.23 -2.97 -26.30
N ASP A 181 -6.24 -3.94 -27.20
CA ASP A 181 -5.24 -5.01 -27.14
C ASP A 181 -3.80 -4.46 -27.20
N GLU A 182 -3.56 -3.44 -28.03
CA GLU A 182 -2.24 -2.82 -28.15
C GLU A 182 -1.82 -2.07 -26.88
N THR A 183 -2.66 -1.18 -26.36
CA THR A 183 -2.35 -0.38 -25.17
C THR A 183 -2.29 -1.23 -23.92
N TYR A 184 -3.09 -2.29 -23.82
CA TYR A 184 -2.99 -3.27 -22.75
C TYR A 184 -1.67 -4.05 -22.83
N ASN A 185 -1.24 -4.49 -24.01
CA ASN A 185 0.00 -5.24 -24.18
C ASN A 185 1.22 -4.38 -23.80
N ASP A 186 1.23 -3.09 -24.13
CA ASP A 186 2.28 -2.17 -23.71
C ASP A 186 2.27 -1.96 -22.19
N ALA A 187 1.10 -1.72 -21.59
CA ALA A 187 0.96 -1.58 -20.14
C ALA A 187 1.40 -2.87 -19.39
N SER A 188 0.95 -4.01 -19.89
CA SER A 188 1.32 -5.34 -19.38
C SER A 188 2.84 -5.57 -19.45
N LYS A 189 3.46 -5.18 -20.55
CA LYS A 189 4.91 -5.27 -20.72
C LYS A 189 5.66 -4.35 -19.75
N LYS A 190 5.24 -3.09 -19.60
CA LYS A 190 5.82 -2.17 -18.62
C LYS A 190 5.74 -2.72 -17.21
N LEU A 191 4.56 -3.20 -16.80
CA LEU A 191 4.35 -3.77 -15.47
C LEU A 191 5.24 -5.00 -15.23
N ASN A 192 5.32 -5.91 -16.23
CA ASN A 192 6.19 -7.09 -16.17
C ASN A 192 7.66 -6.68 -16.00
N ASP A 193 8.14 -5.76 -16.82
CA ASP A 193 9.55 -5.38 -16.85
C ASP A 193 9.95 -4.63 -15.57
N ILE A 194 9.06 -3.77 -15.02
CA ILE A 194 9.26 -3.11 -13.72
C ILE A 194 9.37 -4.18 -12.63
N TRP A 195 8.38 -5.08 -12.50
CA TRP A 195 8.36 -6.05 -11.42
C TRP A 195 9.45 -7.10 -11.53
N SER A 196 9.84 -7.49 -12.75
CA SER A 196 10.99 -8.36 -12.97
C SER A 196 12.30 -7.70 -12.49
N CYS A 197 12.48 -6.41 -12.79
CA CYS A 197 13.62 -5.64 -12.33
C CYS A 197 13.64 -5.50 -10.79
N LEU A 198 12.49 -5.16 -10.18
CA LEU A 198 12.39 -5.01 -8.73
C LEU A 198 12.57 -6.35 -8.01
N ALA A 199 11.96 -7.42 -8.51
CA ALA A 199 12.12 -8.76 -7.95
C ALA A 199 13.57 -9.24 -7.99
N GLU A 200 14.31 -8.95 -9.05
CA GLU A 200 15.76 -9.25 -9.12
C GLU A 200 16.58 -8.33 -8.19
N THR A 201 16.26 -7.04 -8.14
CA THR A 201 16.95 -6.06 -7.28
C THR A 201 16.86 -6.41 -5.80
N PHE A 202 15.69 -6.92 -5.38
CA PHE A 202 15.38 -7.21 -3.99
C PHE A 202 15.27 -8.72 -3.70
N LYS A 203 15.89 -9.56 -4.50
CA LYS A 203 15.77 -11.03 -4.43
C LYS A 203 16.23 -11.64 -3.10
N ASP A 204 17.14 -10.96 -2.39
CA ASP A 204 17.73 -11.43 -1.14
C ASP A 204 17.05 -10.83 0.12
N TYR A 205 16.00 -9.99 -0.07
CA TYR A 205 15.20 -9.46 1.03
C TYR A 205 14.14 -10.48 1.44
N ASP A 206 13.99 -10.68 2.73
CA ASP A 206 13.06 -11.64 3.30
C ASP A 206 11.59 -11.15 3.31
N GLN A 207 10.75 -11.74 4.16
CA GLN A 207 9.31 -11.43 4.28
C GLN A 207 9.00 -10.02 4.79
N HIS A 208 9.98 -9.27 5.29
CA HIS A 208 9.78 -7.89 5.68
C HIS A 208 9.60 -6.95 4.47
N LEU A 209 10.02 -7.37 3.27
CA LEU A 209 9.73 -6.63 2.05
C LEU A 209 8.53 -7.22 1.34
N VAL A 210 7.47 -6.45 1.21
CA VAL A 210 6.19 -6.76 0.57
C VAL A 210 6.08 -5.96 -0.73
N PHE A 211 5.52 -6.56 -1.78
CA PHE A 211 5.25 -5.88 -3.05
C PHE A 211 3.76 -5.66 -3.25
N GLU A 212 3.36 -4.45 -3.62
CA GLU A 212 2.00 -4.10 -3.99
C GLU A 212 1.95 -3.80 -5.49
N GLY A 213 1.21 -4.59 -6.24
CA GLY A 213 1.25 -4.63 -7.69
C GLY A 213 1.01 -3.30 -8.38
N MET A 214 -0.01 -2.58 -7.96
CA MET A 214 -0.40 -1.25 -8.41
C MET A 214 -1.11 -0.52 -7.28
N ASN A 215 -1.14 0.82 -7.32
CA ASN A 215 -1.81 1.63 -6.29
C ASN A 215 -3.35 1.60 -6.45
N GLU A 216 -3.87 2.30 -7.43
CA GLU A 216 -5.31 2.52 -7.65
C GLU A 216 -5.65 2.43 -9.15
N PRO A 217 -5.50 1.24 -9.76
CA PRO A 217 -5.80 1.05 -11.17
C PRO A 217 -7.28 1.31 -11.44
N ARG A 218 -7.58 2.23 -12.37
CA ARG A 218 -8.95 2.68 -12.61
C ARG A 218 -9.13 3.29 -13.98
N GLU A 219 -10.35 3.64 -14.29
CA GLU A 219 -10.71 4.45 -15.46
C GLU A 219 -10.56 5.94 -15.12
N THR A 220 -9.63 6.61 -15.76
CA THR A 220 -9.50 8.06 -15.61
C THR A 220 -10.08 8.79 -16.82
N ASN A 221 -10.83 9.88 -16.57
CA ASN A 221 -11.46 10.68 -17.60
C ASN A 221 -12.45 9.90 -18.51
N ASN A 222 -13.15 8.91 -17.97
CA ASN A 222 -14.25 8.26 -18.66
C ASN A 222 -15.57 9.00 -18.35
N PRO A 223 -16.21 9.67 -19.33
CA PRO A 223 -17.44 10.41 -19.09
C PRO A 223 -18.65 9.50 -18.80
N SER A 224 -18.54 8.21 -19.09
CA SER A 224 -19.62 7.23 -18.90
C SER A 224 -19.55 6.52 -17.56
N ASN A 225 -18.47 6.67 -16.82
CA ASN A 225 -18.27 5.95 -15.58
C ASN A 225 -17.62 6.86 -14.53
N SER A 226 -17.98 6.65 -13.26
CA SER A 226 -17.33 7.37 -12.16
C SER A 226 -15.92 6.82 -11.94
N GLU A 227 -14.92 7.68 -11.98
CA GLU A 227 -13.53 7.32 -11.70
C GLU A 227 -13.37 6.61 -10.34
N TRP A 228 -14.13 7.05 -9.37
CA TRP A 228 -14.10 6.55 -7.98
C TRP A 228 -15.34 5.72 -7.60
N GLY A 229 -16.03 5.17 -8.62
CA GLY A 229 -17.13 4.22 -8.44
C GLY A 229 -16.61 2.79 -8.34
N ASP A 230 -17.51 1.84 -8.55
CA ASP A 230 -17.16 0.41 -8.43
C ASP A 230 -16.44 -0.18 -9.66
N GLY A 231 -16.38 0.57 -10.77
CA GLY A 231 -15.94 0.03 -12.05
C GLY A 231 -17.00 -0.89 -12.67
N ASP A 232 -16.59 -1.67 -13.65
CA ASP A 232 -17.43 -2.64 -14.37
C ASP A 232 -16.66 -3.93 -14.68
N ALA A 233 -17.34 -4.91 -15.26
CA ALA A 233 -16.74 -6.21 -15.59
C ALA A 233 -15.54 -6.11 -16.55
N ASN A 234 -15.52 -5.11 -17.44
CA ASN A 234 -14.40 -4.90 -18.36
C ASN A 234 -13.18 -4.35 -17.62
N SER A 235 -13.37 -3.32 -16.81
CA SER A 235 -12.30 -2.73 -16.00
C SER A 235 -11.75 -3.73 -14.98
N TRP A 236 -12.60 -4.53 -14.34
CA TRP A 236 -12.18 -5.61 -13.42
C TRP A 236 -11.34 -6.68 -14.13
N ASN A 237 -11.76 -7.10 -15.33
CA ASN A 237 -11.01 -8.08 -16.13
C ASN A 237 -9.61 -7.57 -16.47
N TYR A 238 -9.46 -6.32 -16.91
CA TYR A 238 -8.13 -5.77 -17.20
C TYR A 238 -7.24 -5.69 -15.96
N ILE A 239 -7.80 -5.28 -14.82
CA ILE A 239 -7.05 -5.19 -13.55
C ILE A 239 -6.62 -6.59 -13.08
N ASN A 240 -7.49 -7.58 -13.15
CA ASN A 240 -7.15 -8.96 -12.80
C ASN A 240 -6.05 -9.54 -13.71
N ARG A 241 -6.10 -9.25 -15.01
CA ARG A 241 -5.04 -9.62 -15.95
C ARG A 241 -3.71 -8.93 -15.61
N LEU A 242 -3.71 -7.65 -15.23
CA LEU A 242 -2.51 -6.95 -14.75
C LEU A 242 -2.00 -7.52 -13.43
N ASN A 243 -2.88 -7.85 -12.49
CA ASN A 243 -2.51 -8.53 -11.24
C ASN A 243 -1.80 -9.86 -11.53
N LYS A 244 -2.30 -10.62 -12.52
CA LYS A 244 -1.62 -11.85 -12.95
C LYS A 244 -0.22 -11.58 -13.53
N VAL A 245 -0.06 -10.55 -14.34
CA VAL A 245 1.26 -10.14 -14.89
C VAL A 245 2.23 -9.81 -13.75
N PHE A 246 1.79 -9.06 -12.75
CA PHE A 246 2.59 -8.74 -11.58
C PHE A 246 3.04 -10.01 -10.81
N VAL A 247 2.09 -10.89 -10.51
CA VAL A 247 2.39 -12.15 -9.80
C VAL A 247 3.38 -12.99 -10.59
N ASP A 248 3.13 -13.19 -11.88
CA ASP A 248 4.00 -14.00 -12.76
C ASP A 248 5.41 -13.40 -12.84
N ALA A 249 5.54 -12.08 -12.96
CA ALA A 249 6.83 -11.39 -13.02
C ALA A 249 7.66 -11.62 -11.74
N VAL A 250 7.04 -11.51 -10.56
CA VAL A 250 7.76 -11.72 -9.30
C VAL A 250 8.06 -13.20 -9.05
N ARG A 251 7.09 -14.08 -9.24
CA ARG A 251 7.27 -15.53 -9.02
C ARG A 251 8.22 -16.19 -10.03
N GLY A 252 8.32 -15.61 -11.23
CA GLY A 252 9.24 -16.07 -12.29
C GLY A 252 10.72 -15.79 -12.00
N GLN A 253 11.03 -14.85 -11.11
CA GLN A 253 12.42 -14.62 -10.69
C GLN A 253 12.85 -15.71 -9.70
N GLY A 254 13.87 -16.46 -10.01
CA GLY A 254 14.27 -17.69 -9.35
C GLY A 254 14.64 -17.64 -7.86
N SER A 255 14.54 -16.47 -7.21
CA SER A 255 14.79 -16.31 -5.78
C SER A 255 13.79 -17.08 -4.92
N SER A 256 14.30 -17.73 -3.88
CA SER A 256 13.47 -18.41 -2.90
C SER A 256 12.52 -17.43 -2.19
N TYR A 257 13.02 -16.27 -1.80
CA TYR A 257 12.19 -15.24 -1.15
C TYR A 257 11.08 -14.72 -2.07
N ASN A 258 11.36 -14.52 -3.35
CA ASN A 258 10.34 -14.05 -4.30
C ASN A 258 9.22 -15.07 -4.54
N LYS A 259 9.49 -16.38 -4.39
CA LYS A 259 8.46 -17.42 -4.47
C LYS A 259 7.43 -17.32 -3.34
N GLU A 260 7.83 -16.75 -2.22
CA GLU A 260 7.07 -16.73 -0.98
C GLU A 260 6.70 -15.33 -0.51
N ARG A 261 7.31 -14.30 -1.12
CA ARG A 261 7.06 -12.89 -0.80
C ARG A 261 5.57 -12.59 -0.80
N LEU A 262 5.11 -11.89 0.22
CA LEU A 262 3.74 -11.39 0.25
C LEU A 262 3.54 -10.40 -0.90
N LEU A 263 2.55 -10.65 -1.74
CA LEU A 263 2.12 -9.80 -2.84
C LEU A 263 0.75 -9.21 -2.54
N MET A 264 0.59 -7.90 -2.71
CA MET A 264 -0.67 -7.22 -2.48
C MET A 264 -1.33 -6.89 -3.82
N LEU A 265 -2.58 -7.31 -3.98
CA LEU A 265 -3.36 -7.19 -5.21
C LEU A 265 -4.48 -6.17 -5.02
N PRO A 266 -4.49 -5.05 -5.79
CA PRO A 266 -5.60 -4.11 -5.78
C PRO A 266 -6.74 -4.58 -6.67
N GLY A 267 -7.98 -4.21 -6.28
CA GLY A 267 -9.12 -4.17 -7.17
C GLY A 267 -9.22 -2.83 -7.92
N TYR A 268 -10.38 -2.55 -8.52
CA TYR A 268 -10.66 -1.26 -9.16
C TYR A 268 -10.48 -0.12 -8.14
N HIS A 269 -9.64 0.85 -8.44
CA HIS A 269 -9.11 1.93 -7.59
C HIS A 269 -8.70 1.51 -6.15
N ALA A 270 -8.37 0.24 -5.96
CA ALA A 270 -8.22 -0.37 -4.63
C ALA A 270 -9.42 -0.11 -3.70
N GLY A 271 -10.61 0.03 -4.26
CA GLY A 271 -11.82 0.48 -3.56
C GLY A 271 -12.28 -0.49 -2.49
N ASN A 272 -12.97 0.06 -1.50
CA ASN A 272 -13.44 -0.66 -0.31
C ASN A 272 -14.90 -1.15 -0.41
N SER A 273 -15.54 -1.03 -1.57
CA SER A 273 -16.88 -1.59 -1.76
C SER A 273 -16.84 -3.12 -1.86
N VAL A 274 -17.91 -3.75 -1.45
CA VAL A 274 -18.05 -5.23 -1.53
C VAL A 274 -17.95 -5.73 -2.97
N SER A 275 -18.49 -4.99 -3.94
CA SER A 275 -18.43 -5.32 -5.36
C SER A 275 -16.98 -5.29 -5.88
N THR A 276 -16.24 -4.24 -5.56
CA THR A 276 -14.84 -4.07 -5.98
C THR A 276 -13.95 -5.16 -5.38
N VAL A 277 -14.10 -5.44 -4.07
CA VAL A 277 -13.30 -6.47 -3.41
C VAL A 277 -13.65 -7.87 -3.92
N ARG A 278 -14.93 -8.17 -4.16
CA ARG A 278 -15.37 -9.46 -4.70
C ARG A 278 -14.93 -9.72 -6.14
N ALA A 279 -14.70 -8.65 -6.90
CA ALA A 279 -14.26 -8.74 -8.28
C ALA A 279 -12.76 -9.07 -8.44
N ILE A 280 -11.98 -9.08 -7.35
CA ILE A 280 -10.56 -9.44 -7.40
C ILE A 280 -10.45 -10.95 -7.59
N GLU A 281 -9.76 -11.35 -8.65
CA GLU A 281 -9.41 -12.75 -8.92
C GLU A 281 -7.97 -13.00 -8.44
N ILE A 282 -7.81 -14.03 -7.60
CA ILE A 282 -6.48 -14.44 -7.15
C ILE A 282 -5.87 -15.33 -8.24
N PRO A 283 -4.72 -14.94 -8.83
CA PRO A 283 -4.07 -15.76 -9.86
C PRO A 283 -3.66 -17.14 -9.32
N GLU A 284 -3.78 -18.16 -10.15
CA GLU A 284 -3.27 -19.50 -9.82
C GLU A 284 -1.77 -19.46 -9.50
N ASN A 285 -1.34 -20.27 -8.56
CA ASN A 285 0.06 -20.39 -8.12
C ASN A 285 0.66 -19.07 -7.59
N SER A 286 -0.19 -18.15 -7.11
CA SER A 286 0.25 -16.85 -6.59
C SER A 286 1.02 -16.94 -5.27
N GLY A 287 0.90 -18.04 -4.51
CA GLY A 287 1.52 -18.17 -3.19
C GLY A 287 0.91 -17.19 -2.18
N ASN A 288 1.76 -16.57 -1.34
CA ASN A 288 1.31 -15.60 -0.36
C ASN A 288 0.78 -14.33 -1.03
N VAL A 289 -0.52 -14.08 -0.91
CA VAL A 289 -1.18 -12.86 -1.41
C VAL A 289 -2.06 -12.24 -0.33
N ALA A 290 -2.20 -10.92 -0.39
CA ALA A 290 -3.16 -10.14 0.36
C ALA A 290 -3.88 -9.18 -0.59
N LEU A 291 -5.06 -8.70 -0.20
CA LEU A 291 -5.76 -7.67 -0.96
C LEU A 291 -5.29 -6.29 -0.50
N SER A 292 -5.07 -5.38 -1.46
CA SER A 292 -4.85 -3.97 -1.17
C SER A 292 -6.19 -3.26 -1.25
N VAL A 293 -6.64 -2.69 -0.12
CA VAL A 293 -7.92 -1.99 -0.01
C VAL A 293 -7.69 -0.62 0.64
N HIS A 294 -8.03 0.44 -0.09
CA HIS A 294 -7.94 1.81 0.39
C HIS A 294 -9.28 2.26 0.95
N ALA A 295 -9.36 2.44 2.25
CA ALA A 295 -10.56 2.85 2.93
C ALA A 295 -10.37 4.23 3.56
N TYR A 296 -11.06 5.23 3.01
CA TYR A 296 -11.13 6.59 3.59
C TYR A 296 -12.38 6.74 4.46
N ASN A 297 -12.69 5.68 5.20
CA ASN A 297 -13.80 5.62 6.14
C ASN A 297 -13.32 5.89 7.58
N PRO A 298 -14.05 6.65 8.37
CA PRO A 298 -15.24 7.43 8.01
C PRO A 298 -14.84 8.68 7.20
N TYR A 299 -15.57 8.99 6.13
CA TYR A 299 -15.21 10.06 5.20
C TYR A 299 -15.00 11.43 5.89
N PHE A 300 -15.93 11.83 6.75
CA PHE A 300 -15.86 13.13 7.45
C PHE A 300 -14.68 13.24 8.42
N PHE A 301 -14.07 12.14 8.81
CA PHE A 301 -12.87 12.12 9.65
C PHE A 301 -11.59 12.04 8.82
N CYS A 302 -11.59 11.23 7.76
CA CYS A 302 -10.38 10.90 7.01
C CYS A 302 -10.10 11.83 5.83
N MET A 303 -11.15 12.33 5.15
CA MET A 303 -11.01 12.99 3.85
C MET A 303 -11.65 14.36 3.75
N ASP A 304 -12.69 14.65 4.56
CA ASP A 304 -13.43 15.90 4.43
C ASP A 304 -12.58 17.07 4.93
N THR A 305 -12.49 18.11 4.11
CA THR A 305 -11.82 19.39 4.45
C THR A 305 -12.80 20.54 4.57
N SER A 306 -14.10 20.27 4.47
CA SER A 306 -15.18 21.26 4.61
C SER A 306 -15.46 21.59 6.08
N ASN A 307 -16.44 22.46 6.31
CA ASN A 307 -16.94 22.76 7.65
C ASN A 307 -17.64 21.56 8.33
N MET A 308 -17.88 20.47 7.59
CA MET A 308 -18.46 19.23 8.07
C MET A 308 -17.39 18.23 8.55
N ALA A 309 -16.10 18.54 8.35
CA ALA A 309 -15.01 17.70 8.80
C ALA A 309 -15.08 17.44 10.29
N ASN A 310 -14.93 16.18 10.68
CA ASN A 310 -14.93 15.79 12.08
C ASN A 310 -13.52 15.45 12.56
N HIS A 311 -13.03 16.16 13.54
CA HIS A 311 -11.68 15.98 14.08
C HIS A 311 -11.62 15.02 15.28
N THR A 312 -12.73 14.35 15.60
CA THR A 312 -12.84 13.45 16.74
C THR A 312 -13.21 12.04 16.32
N TYR A 313 -12.41 11.08 16.71
CA TYR A 313 -12.69 9.65 16.56
C TYR A 313 -12.81 9.01 17.96
N PRO A 314 -13.74 8.06 18.21
CA PRO A 314 -14.67 7.34 17.32
C PRO A 314 -16.05 8.01 17.15
N GLY A 315 -16.13 9.16 16.67
CA GLY A 315 -17.39 9.77 16.30
C GLY A 315 -17.90 10.75 17.33
N ALA A 316 -18.00 11.98 16.87
CA ALA A 316 -18.81 12.95 17.55
C ALA A 316 -20.23 12.82 17.03
N SER A 317 -21.15 12.86 17.96
CA SER A 317 -22.56 13.08 17.70
C SER A 317 -22.75 14.30 16.78
N GLY A 318 -23.44 14.14 15.70
CA GLY A 318 -23.83 15.24 14.83
C GLY A 318 -24.08 14.84 13.37
N TYR A 319 -23.40 13.81 12.91
CA TYR A 319 -23.57 13.28 11.54
C TYR A 319 -24.21 11.90 11.49
N GLY A 320 -24.80 11.43 12.60
CA GLY A 320 -25.70 10.28 12.64
C GLY A 320 -25.05 8.91 12.53
N SER A 321 -23.71 8.81 12.38
CA SER A 321 -23.02 7.54 12.32
C SER A 321 -22.02 7.36 13.45
N ASP A 322 -22.05 6.23 14.10
CA ASP A 322 -20.97 5.74 14.94
C ASP A 322 -19.87 5.23 14.01
N TYR A 323 -18.79 5.97 13.88
CA TYR A 323 -17.65 5.65 13.01
C TYR A 323 -17.04 4.28 13.29
N LYS A 324 -17.09 3.83 14.53
CA LYS A 324 -16.64 2.48 14.90
C LYS A 324 -17.55 1.42 14.28
N THR A 325 -18.84 1.61 14.33
CA THR A 325 -19.83 0.71 13.71
C THR A 325 -19.70 0.72 12.20
N GLU A 326 -19.43 1.88 11.58
CA GLU A 326 -19.17 1.98 10.13
C GLU A 326 -17.99 1.10 9.73
N LEU A 327 -16.83 1.24 10.40
CA LEU A 327 -15.65 0.42 10.15
C LEU A 327 -15.90 -1.07 10.43
N GLN A 328 -16.58 -1.41 11.52
CA GLN A 328 -16.91 -2.80 11.83
C GLN A 328 -17.81 -3.42 10.74
N THR A 329 -18.78 -2.67 10.25
CA THR A 329 -19.67 -3.11 9.17
C THR A 329 -18.90 -3.35 7.89
N MET A 330 -18.00 -2.43 7.53
CA MET A 330 -17.11 -2.58 6.37
C MET A 330 -16.26 -3.86 6.49
N PHE A 331 -15.51 -4.03 7.57
CA PHE A 331 -14.67 -5.22 7.76
C PHE A 331 -15.48 -6.52 7.85
N ASN A 332 -16.67 -6.50 8.46
CA ASN A 332 -17.53 -7.68 8.52
C ASN A 332 -18.06 -8.07 7.13
N SER A 333 -18.26 -7.12 6.22
CA SER A 333 -18.70 -7.42 4.86
C SER A 333 -17.66 -8.22 4.06
N TYR A 334 -16.37 -8.07 4.39
CA TYR A 334 -15.29 -8.82 3.72
C TYR A 334 -15.18 -10.27 4.19
N LYS A 335 -15.56 -10.58 5.43
CA LYS A 335 -15.52 -11.96 5.97
C LYS A 335 -16.28 -12.98 5.13
N SER A 336 -17.22 -12.56 4.32
CA SER A 336 -17.97 -13.44 3.42
C SER A 336 -17.33 -13.56 2.03
N ILE A 337 -16.22 -12.87 1.79
CA ILE A 337 -15.52 -12.83 0.50
C ILE A 337 -14.19 -13.56 0.61
N ILE A 338 -13.53 -13.39 1.75
CA ILE A 338 -12.24 -13.99 2.12
C ILE A 338 -12.51 -15.23 3.00
#